data_5f5dc680a3d319d4daf4c0b9cf1da59f
#
_entry.id   5f5dc680a3d319d4daf4c0b9cf1da59f
#
_cell.length_a   1.000
_cell.length_b   1.000
_cell.length_c   1.000
_cell.angle_alpha   90.00
_cell.angle_beta   90.00
_cell.angle_gamma   90.00
#
_symmetry.space_group_name_H-M   'P 1'
#
loop_
_entity.id
_entity.type
_entity.pdbx_description
1 polymer ?
#
loop_
_entity_poly.entity_id
_entity_poly.type
_entity_poly.pdbx_seq_one_letter_code
_entity_poly.pdbx_strand_id
1 'polypeptide(L)'
;RDVAPSRGLGDVYKRQKLNREEHITIMISSHILGELSKIATKYGIIKNGKLIEEITAKELNEKCQCCLKIKASDTAQAAILIEKNLHTKNYEILSDNNIRIFEYVDNPGIVNSLLVNHGIAVDECTVTKESLEDYFNEKMRGGIVNA
;
A
#
# COMPACT_ATOMS: atom_id res chain seq x y z
N ARG A 1 -2.71 -29.79 -15.87
CA ARG A 1 -2.88 -29.03 -14.61
C ARG A 1 -1.85 -29.52 -13.63
N ASP A 2 -0.61 -29.02 -13.74
CA ASP A 2 0.45 -29.39 -12.83
C ASP A 2 0.68 -28.23 -11.86
N VAL A 3 0.27 -28.45 -10.61
CA VAL A 3 0.63 -27.59 -9.49
C VAL A 3 1.94 -28.13 -8.93
N ALA A 4 3.07 -27.61 -9.39
CA ALA A 4 4.37 -27.95 -8.84
C ALA A 4 4.65 -27.08 -7.60
N PRO A 5 5.13 -27.66 -6.48
CA PRO A 5 5.54 -26.89 -5.32
C PRO A 5 6.77 -26.04 -5.67
N SER A 6 6.74 -24.77 -5.32
CA SER A 6 7.81 -23.80 -5.56
C SER A 6 9.06 -24.16 -4.77
N ARG A 7 10.09 -24.67 -5.43
CA ARG A 7 11.42 -24.87 -4.88
C ARG A 7 12.44 -24.02 -5.65
N GLY A 8 12.78 -22.84 -5.09
CA GLY A 8 13.99 -22.11 -5.40
C GLY A 8 13.94 -21.11 -6.57
N LEU A 9 14.93 -20.23 -6.59
CA LEU A 9 15.16 -19.16 -7.59
C LEU A 9 15.16 -19.64 -9.06
N GLY A 10 15.49 -20.90 -9.32
CA GLY A 10 15.45 -21.50 -10.65
C GLY A 10 14.04 -21.61 -11.24
N ASP A 11 13.03 -21.82 -10.40
CA ASP A 11 11.63 -21.92 -10.85
C ASP A 11 11.04 -20.54 -11.17
N VAL A 12 11.46 -19.50 -10.45
CA VAL A 12 11.08 -18.10 -10.72
C VAL A 12 11.59 -17.69 -12.11
N TYR A 13 12.85 -17.95 -12.42
CA TYR A 13 13.45 -17.63 -13.70
C TYR A 13 12.77 -18.36 -14.87
N LYS A 14 12.50 -19.65 -14.71
CA LYS A 14 11.80 -20.45 -15.73
C LYS A 14 10.39 -19.91 -16.00
N ARG A 15 9.65 -19.55 -14.97
CA ARG A 15 8.30 -18.97 -15.11
C ARG A 15 8.31 -17.61 -15.80
N GLN A 16 9.27 -16.75 -15.46
CA GLN A 16 9.43 -15.46 -16.13
C GLN A 16 9.79 -15.61 -17.60
N LYS A 17 10.65 -16.59 -17.93
CA LYS A 17 11.02 -16.90 -19.30
C LYS A 17 9.82 -17.39 -20.13
N LEU A 18 9.05 -18.34 -19.61
CA LEU A 18 7.84 -18.83 -20.26
C LEU A 18 6.82 -17.71 -20.51
N ASN A 19 6.63 -16.81 -19.55
CA ASN A 19 5.71 -15.69 -19.72
C ASN A 19 6.18 -14.69 -20.78
N ARG A 20 7.48 -14.36 -20.80
CA ARG A 20 8.03 -13.34 -21.70
C ARG A 20 8.25 -13.83 -23.12
N GLU A 21 8.76 -15.05 -23.28
CA GLU A 21 9.14 -15.61 -24.58
C GLU A 21 7.98 -16.35 -25.25
N GLU A 22 7.18 -17.07 -24.46
CA GLU A 22 6.10 -17.91 -24.96
C GLU A 22 4.72 -17.27 -24.82
N HIS A 23 4.64 -16.06 -24.24
CA HIS A 23 3.40 -15.33 -23.96
C HIS A 23 2.36 -16.14 -23.16
N ILE A 24 2.82 -17.04 -22.29
CA ILE A 24 1.95 -17.87 -21.46
C ILE A 24 1.54 -17.10 -20.22
N THR A 25 0.23 -17.02 -19.98
CA THR A 25 -0.30 -16.49 -18.73
C THR A 25 -0.18 -17.52 -17.62
N ILE A 26 0.51 -17.17 -16.54
CA ILE A 26 0.75 -18.07 -15.40
C ILE A 26 -0.05 -17.54 -14.20
N MET A 27 -0.93 -18.37 -13.65
CA MET A 27 -1.62 -18.09 -12.40
C MET A 27 -0.95 -18.84 -11.25
N ILE A 28 -0.64 -18.10 -10.18
CA ILE A 28 0.04 -18.66 -9.00
C ILE A 28 -0.82 -18.32 -7.78
N SER A 29 -1.05 -19.30 -6.94
CA SER A 29 -1.63 -19.10 -5.61
C SER A 29 -0.54 -19.35 -4.56
N SER A 30 -0.33 -18.39 -3.69
CA SER A 30 0.62 -18.50 -2.58
C SER A 30 0.15 -17.62 -1.42
N HIS A 31 0.56 -18.00 -0.22
CA HIS A 31 0.43 -17.18 0.99
C HIS A 31 1.76 -16.48 1.35
N ILE A 32 2.82 -16.70 0.57
CA ILE A 32 4.16 -16.10 0.77
C ILE A 32 4.27 -14.90 -0.18
N LEU A 33 3.88 -13.72 0.29
CA LEU A 33 3.83 -12.50 -0.51
C LEU A 33 5.20 -12.05 -1.01
N GLY A 34 6.24 -12.23 -0.21
CA GLY A 34 7.62 -11.91 -0.58
C GLY A 34 8.15 -12.69 -1.78
N GLU A 35 7.66 -13.91 -2.03
CA GLU A 35 7.99 -14.68 -3.24
C GLU A 35 7.17 -14.19 -4.43
N LEU A 36 5.87 -13.94 -4.22
CA LEU A 36 5.00 -13.44 -5.29
C LEU A 36 5.45 -12.08 -5.81
N SER A 37 5.94 -11.20 -4.94
CA SER A 37 6.37 -9.85 -5.32
C SER A 37 7.51 -9.82 -6.34
N LYS A 38 8.27 -10.89 -6.44
CA LYS A 38 9.39 -11.00 -7.39
C LYS A 38 8.97 -11.38 -8.81
N ILE A 39 7.77 -11.95 -8.96
CA ILE A 39 7.34 -12.56 -10.24
C ILE A 39 5.98 -12.08 -10.71
N ALA A 40 5.10 -11.69 -9.79
CA ALA A 40 3.73 -11.29 -10.14
C ALA A 40 3.71 -9.92 -10.80
N THR A 41 2.96 -9.81 -11.89
CA THR A 41 2.65 -8.54 -12.56
C THR A 41 1.30 -7.99 -12.13
N LYS A 42 0.43 -8.86 -11.62
CA LYS A 42 -0.92 -8.55 -11.18
C LYS A 42 -1.32 -9.44 -10.01
N TYR A 43 -2.09 -8.91 -9.10
CA TYR A 43 -2.58 -9.60 -7.91
C TYR A 43 -4.10 -9.63 -7.90
N GLY A 44 -4.67 -10.74 -7.47
CA GLY A 44 -6.06 -10.87 -7.13
C GLY A 44 -6.19 -11.24 -5.65
N ILE A 45 -6.90 -10.45 -4.88
CA ILE A 45 -7.16 -10.73 -3.47
C ILE A 45 -8.50 -11.43 -3.36
N ILE A 46 -8.48 -12.66 -2.82
CA ILE A 46 -9.67 -13.48 -2.65
C ILE A 46 -10.01 -13.60 -1.16
N LYS A 47 -11.24 -13.31 -0.81
CA LYS A 47 -11.78 -13.47 0.55
C LYS A 47 -13.14 -14.18 0.48
N ASN A 48 -13.30 -15.24 1.27
CA ASN A 48 -14.54 -16.02 1.32
C ASN A 48 -15.05 -16.45 -0.09
N GLY A 49 -14.13 -16.89 -0.95
CA GLY A 49 -14.43 -17.33 -2.31
C GLY A 49 -14.78 -16.23 -3.31
N LYS A 50 -14.64 -14.97 -2.92
CA LYS A 50 -14.89 -13.81 -3.80
C LYS A 50 -13.60 -13.04 -4.05
N LEU A 51 -13.41 -12.61 -5.30
CA LEU A 51 -12.36 -11.66 -5.66
C LEU A 51 -12.79 -10.27 -5.14
N ILE A 52 -12.07 -9.76 -4.15
CA ILE A 52 -12.38 -8.48 -3.51
C ILE A 52 -11.59 -7.32 -4.12
N GLU A 53 -10.41 -7.59 -4.66
CA GLU A 53 -9.59 -6.58 -5.32
C GLU A 53 -8.71 -7.23 -6.37
N GLU A 54 -8.49 -6.50 -7.46
CA GLU A 54 -7.51 -6.80 -8.50
C GLU A 54 -6.62 -5.58 -8.67
N ILE A 55 -5.30 -5.76 -8.55
CA ILE A 55 -4.33 -4.66 -8.55
C ILE A 55 -3.06 -5.08 -9.28
N THR A 56 -2.49 -4.18 -10.07
CA THR A 56 -1.19 -4.42 -10.71
C THR A 56 -0.04 -4.28 -9.71
N ALA A 57 1.10 -4.92 -9.99
CA ALA A 57 2.30 -4.79 -9.17
C ALA A 57 2.79 -3.33 -9.08
N LYS A 58 2.58 -2.54 -10.14
CA LYS A 58 2.93 -1.12 -10.18
C LYS A 58 2.06 -0.33 -9.20
N GLU A 59 0.74 -0.43 -9.30
CA GLU A 59 -0.21 0.24 -8.40
C GLU A 59 0.00 -0.18 -6.95
N LEU A 60 0.27 -1.47 -6.71
CA LEU A 60 0.55 -1.98 -5.37
C LEU A 60 1.84 -1.37 -4.79
N ASN A 61 2.90 -1.28 -5.61
CA ASN A 61 4.14 -0.62 -5.19
C ASN A 61 3.94 0.87 -4.89
N GLU A 62 3.11 1.56 -5.66
CA GLU A 62 2.75 2.95 -5.40
C GLU A 62 2.00 3.11 -4.07
N LYS A 63 1.11 2.18 -3.74
CA LYS A 63 0.39 2.15 -2.45
C LYS A 63 1.29 1.79 -1.26
N CYS A 64 2.32 0.94 -1.48
CA CYS A 64 3.30 0.55 -0.47
C CYS A 64 4.50 1.50 -0.38
N GLN A 65 4.37 2.74 -0.83
CA GLN A 65 5.43 3.75 -0.71
C GLN A 65 5.66 4.19 0.74
N CYS A 66 6.85 4.76 0.96
CA CYS A 66 7.08 5.47 2.22
C CYS A 66 6.08 6.62 2.35
N CYS A 67 5.46 6.73 3.48
CA CYS A 67 4.54 7.81 3.79
C CYS A 67 4.77 8.32 5.21
N LEU A 68 4.35 9.55 5.43
CA LEU A 68 4.26 10.15 6.74
C LEU A 68 2.86 9.86 7.29
N LYS A 69 2.78 8.99 8.29
CA LYS A 69 1.54 8.70 9.01
C LYS A 69 1.40 9.67 10.16
N ILE A 70 0.28 10.37 10.20
CA ILE A 70 -0.04 11.34 11.24
C ILE A 70 -1.38 10.97 11.87
N LYS A 71 -1.39 10.92 13.19
CA LYS A 71 -2.63 10.86 13.96
C LYS A 71 -2.91 12.25 14.53
N ALA A 72 -4.01 12.85 14.11
CA ALA A 72 -4.35 14.23 14.42
C ALA A 72 -5.78 14.35 14.95
N SER A 73 -6.02 15.34 15.80
CA SER A 73 -7.34 15.58 16.39
C SER A 73 -8.44 15.90 15.36
N ASP A 74 -8.06 16.49 14.22
CA ASP A 74 -8.96 16.82 13.10
C ASP A 74 -8.24 16.60 11.77
N THR A 75 -8.50 15.47 11.14
CA THR A 75 -7.88 15.11 9.86
C THR A 75 -8.44 15.90 8.68
N ALA A 76 -9.68 16.39 8.76
CA ALA A 76 -10.28 17.21 7.71
C ALA A 76 -9.63 18.59 7.65
N GLN A 77 -9.48 19.24 8.80
CA GLN A 77 -8.75 20.50 8.93
C GLN A 77 -7.27 20.32 8.55
N ALA A 78 -6.64 19.22 8.97
CA ALA A 78 -5.27 18.91 8.62
C ALA A 78 -5.08 18.82 7.10
N ALA A 79 -5.97 18.13 6.39
CA ALA A 79 -5.93 18.01 4.94
C ALA A 79 -6.03 19.38 4.26
N ILE A 80 -6.95 20.24 4.69
CA ILE A 80 -7.09 21.60 4.14
C ILE A 80 -5.81 22.42 4.34
N LEU A 81 -5.19 22.34 5.53
CA LEU A 81 -3.96 23.05 5.82
C LEU A 81 -2.78 22.55 4.98
N ILE A 82 -2.70 21.23 4.79
CA ILE A 82 -1.68 20.58 3.95
C ILE A 82 -1.84 21.06 2.50
N GLU A 83 -3.03 20.99 1.93
CA GLU A 83 -3.28 21.46 0.57
C GLU A 83 -2.92 22.94 0.38
N LYS A 84 -3.36 23.79 1.32
CA LYS A 84 -3.19 25.23 1.24
C LYS A 84 -1.74 25.69 1.41
N ASN A 85 -1.00 25.10 2.34
CA ASN A 85 0.33 25.58 2.72
C ASN A 85 1.46 24.79 2.07
N LEU A 86 1.27 23.49 1.84
CA LEU A 86 2.26 22.61 1.25
C LEU A 86 2.01 22.31 -0.23
N HIS A 87 0.88 22.78 -0.78
CA HIS A 87 0.49 22.64 -2.17
C HIS A 87 0.50 21.19 -2.68
N THR A 88 0.25 20.22 -1.80
CA THR A 88 0.14 18.80 -2.15
C THR A 88 -1.26 18.28 -1.92
N LYS A 89 -1.71 17.39 -2.82
CA LYS A 89 -2.92 16.57 -2.70
C LYS A 89 -2.60 15.08 -2.60
N ASN A 90 -1.31 14.76 -2.45
CA ASN A 90 -0.84 13.39 -2.39
C ASN A 90 -0.93 12.86 -0.95
N TYR A 91 -2.14 12.72 -0.46
CA TYR A 91 -2.45 12.19 0.87
C TYR A 91 -3.72 11.34 0.86
N GLU A 92 -3.88 10.52 1.87
CA GLU A 92 -5.08 9.70 2.14
C GLU A 92 -5.55 9.92 3.57
N ILE A 93 -6.86 10.17 3.74
CA ILE A 93 -7.49 10.20 5.07
C ILE A 93 -7.95 8.78 5.40
N LEU A 94 -7.50 8.28 6.54
CA LEU A 94 -7.84 6.95 7.03
C LEU A 94 -8.84 7.05 8.18
N SER A 95 -9.35 5.89 8.64
CA SER A 95 -10.11 5.79 9.88
C SER A 95 -9.28 6.19 11.10
N ASP A 96 -9.94 6.37 12.25
CA ASP A 96 -9.32 6.59 13.56
C ASP A 96 -8.40 7.81 13.63
N ASN A 97 -8.80 8.91 12.95
CA ASN A 97 -8.08 10.18 12.95
C ASN A 97 -6.65 10.10 12.38
N ASN A 98 -6.43 9.21 11.44
CA ASN A 98 -5.16 9.06 10.75
C ASN A 98 -5.20 9.69 9.35
N ILE A 99 -4.09 10.29 8.95
CA ILE A 99 -3.80 10.76 7.60
C ILE A 99 -2.44 10.25 7.16
N ARG A 100 -2.34 9.76 5.94
CA ARG A 100 -1.07 9.41 5.29
C ARG A 100 -0.71 10.47 4.27
N ILE A 101 0.52 10.92 4.26
CA ILE A 101 1.06 11.87 3.29
C ILE A 101 2.24 11.20 2.60
N PHE A 102 2.22 11.13 1.27
CA PHE A 102 3.26 10.45 0.48
C PHE A 102 4.43 11.37 0.10
N GLU A 103 4.39 12.59 0.57
CA GLU A 103 5.43 13.60 0.43
C GLU A 103 5.93 14.01 1.82
N TYR A 104 7.00 14.81 1.88
CA TYR A 104 7.61 15.29 3.14
C TYR A 104 8.12 14.20 4.07
N VAL A 105 8.35 12.99 3.56
CA VAL A 105 8.89 11.86 4.34
C VAL A 105 10.29 12.14 4.89
N ASP A 106 11.09 12.93 4.16
CA ASP A 106 12.43 13.33 4.58
C ASP A 106 12.42 14.49 5.58
N ASN A 107 11.32 15.24 5.67
CA ASN A 107 11.17 16.39 6.55
C ASN A 107 9.83 16.42 7.28
N PRO A 108 9.52 15.41 8.09
CA PRO A 108 8.22 15.27 8.77
C PRO A 108 7.92 16.44 9.72
N GLY A 109 8.95 17.08 10.24
CA GLY A 109 8.82 18.24 11.12
C GLY A 109 8.12 19.45 10.49
N ILE A 110 8.20 19.62 9.18
CA ILE A 110 7.51 20.70 8.46
C ILE A 110 6.00 20.51 8.60
N VAL A 111 5.52 19.30 8.34
CA VAL A 111 4.09 18.97 8.41
C VAL A 111 3.61 19.04 9.86
N ASN A 112 4.37 18.47 10.79
CA ASN A 112 4.03 18.50 12.21
C ASN A 112 3.92 19.95 12.73
N SER A 113 4.91 20.79 12.45
CA SER A 113 4.92 22.19 12.85
C SER A 113 3.75 22.97 12.23
N LEU A 114 3.43 22.71 10.96
CA LEU A 114 2.29 23.34 10.30
C LEU A 114 0.99 23.04 11.05
N LEU A 115 0.73 21.80 11.38
CA LEU A 115 -0.50 21.37 12.04
C LEU A 115 -0.60 21.93 13.47
N VAL A 116 0.46 21.79 14.25
CA VAL A 116 0.50 22.28 15.65
C VAL A 116 0.36 23.80 15.72
N ASN A 117 1.02 24.55 14.84
CA ASN A 117 0.91 26.01 14.80
C ASN A 117 -0.50 26.51 14.44
N HIS A 118 -1.30 25.68 13.80
CA HIS A 118 -2.71 25.99 13.50
C HIS A 118 -3.70 25.35 14.49
N GLY A 119 -3.20 24.90 15.65
CA GLY A 119 -4.05 24.41 16.75
C GLY A 119 -4.54 22.97 16.59
N ILE A 120 -4.00 22.21 15.66
CA ILE A 120 -4.31 20.79 15.53
C ILE A 120 -3.36 19.99 16.42
N ALA A 121 -3.92 19.24 17.37
CA ALA A 121 -3.12 18.34 18.18
C ALA A 121 -2.66 17.13 17.31
N VAL A 122 -1.38 16.83 17.39
CA VAL A 122 -0.75 15.69 16.70
C VAL A 122 -0.31 14.68 17.75
N ASP A 123 -0.97 13.53 17.79
CA ASP A 123 -0.68 12.47 18.74
C ASP A 123 0.48 11.59 18.26
N GLU A 124 0.60 11.40 16.95
CA GLU A 124 1.63 10.59 16.32
C GLU A 124 2.04 11.20 14.97
N CYS A 125 3.34 11.21 14.70
CA CYS A 125 3.90 11.65 13.43
C CYS A 125 5.10 10.75 13.10
N THR A 126 4.90 9.73 12.26
CA THR A 126 5.87 8.67 12.01
C THR A 126 6.04 8.42 10.52
N VAL A 127 7.29 8.34 10.06
CA VAL A 127 7.59 7.88 8.70
C VAL A 127 7.48 6.37 8.68
N THR A 128 6.60 5.85 7.86
CA THR A 128 6.35 4.41 7.72
C THR A 128 6.36 4.01 6.26
N LYS A 129 6.71 2.75 6.03
CA LYS A 129 6.55 2.09 4.74
C LYS A 129 5.59 0.95 4.94
N GLU A 130 4.47 0.99 4.24
CA GLU A 130 3.54 -0.13 4.28
C GLU A 130 4.17 -1.34 3.59
N SER A 131 4.20 -2.47 4.27
CA SER A 131 4.62 -3.71 3.66
C SER A 131 3.48 -4.30 2.81
N LEU A 132 3.84 -5.17 1.87
CA LEU A 132 2.83 -5.92 1.11
C LEU A 132 1.92 -6.73 2.03
N GLU A 133 2.50 -7.30 3.08
CA GLU A 133 1.78 -8.06 4.10
C GLU A 133 0.76 -7.19 4.84
N ASP A 134 1.13 -5.97 5.21
CA ASP A 134 0.23 -5.03 5.89
C ASP A 134 -0.93 -4.64 4.98
N TYR A 135 -0.66 -4.31 3.73
CA TYR A 135 -1.68 -4.00 2.74
C TYR A 135 -2.70 -5.14 2.58
N PHE A 136 -2.21 -6.37 2.39
CA PHE A 136 -3.09 -7.54 2.27
C PHE A 136 -3.85 -7.83 3.55
N ASN A 137 -3.22 -7.70 4.72
CA ASN A 137 -3.86 -7.88 6.01
C ASN A 137 -4.97 -6.85 6.25
N GLU A 138 -4.76 -5.60 5.88
CA GLU A 138 -5.77 -4.54 5.94
C GLU A 138 -6.97 -4.90 5.07
N LYS A 139 -6.75 -5.32 3.83
CA LYS A 139 -7.82 -5.76 2.91
C LYS A 139 -8.56 -7.00 3.44
N MET A 140 -7.83 -7.90 4.07
CA MET A 140 -8.45 -9.10 4.67
C MET A 140 -9.24 -8.78 5.94
N ARG A 141 -8.83 -7.79 6.74
CA ARG A 141 -9.55 -7.32 7.93
C ARG A 141 -10.68 -6.38 7.58
N GLY A 142 -10.44 -5.41 6.70
CA GLY A 142 -11.39 -4.41 6.24
C GLY A 142 -12.25 -4.91 5.09
N GLY A 143 -13.15 -5.84 5.37
CA GLY A 143 -14.35 -5.89 4.57
C GLY A 143 -15.28 -4.81 5.08
N ILE A 144 -15.49 -3.77 4.28
CA ILE A 144 -16.42 -2.67 4.48
C ILE A 144 -15.71 -1.33 4.79
N VAL A 145 -15.26 -0.65 3.78
CA VAL A 145 -15.67 0.73 3.53
C VAL A 145 -15.85 0.85 2.02
N ASN A 146 -17.03 0.50 1.57
CA ASN A 146 -17.58 1.03 0.34
C ASN A 146 -18.65 2.03 0.72
N ALA A 147 -18.40 3.21 0.42
CA ALA A 147 -19.48 4.08 -0.01
C ALA A 147 -19.11 4.63 -1.37
#